data_34739e18a193e025b48839fc6892b17b
#
_entry.id   34739e18a193e025b48839fc6892b17b
#
_cell.length_a   1.000
_cell.length_b   1.000
_cell.length_c   1.000
_cell.angle_alpha   90.00
_cell.angle_beta   90.00
_cell.angle_gamma   90.00
#
_symmetry.space_group_name_H-M   'P 1'
#
loop_
_entity.id
_entity.type
_entity.pdbx_description
1 polymer ?
#
loop_
_entity_poly.entity_id
_entity_poly.type
_entity_poly.pdbx_seq_one_letter_code
_entity_poly.pdbx_strand_id
1 'polypeptide(L)'
;MYAPTLLPYELASIARKKSSKCPGKRPRILEALRNALAMDISLVNTDAVEVAALALDKGLTVYDAAYLWLARSLGAELLTFDHNLRSAASGK
;
A
#
# COMPACT_ATOMS: atom_id res chain seq x y z
N MET A 1 7.54 8.01 7.92
CA MET A 1 7.11 6.84 7.14
C MET A 1 6.56 7.28 5.80
N TYR A 2 6.88 6.55 4.75
CA TYR A 2 6.49 6.91 3.37
C TYR A 2 5.62 5.83 2.76
N ALA A 3 4.68 6.23 1.91
CA ALA A 3 3.83 5.31 1.15
C ALA A 3 3.43 5.96 -0.17
N PRO A 4 3.10 5.13 -1.20
CA PRO A 4 2.57 5.66 -2.44
C PRO A 4 1.23 6.35 -2.24
N THR A 5 0.88 7.28 -3.12
CA THR A 5 -0.39 8.01 -3.07
C THR A 5 -1.61 7.10 -3.21
N LEU A 6 -1.42 5.87 -3.64
CA LEU A 6 -2.51 4.88 -3.75
C LEU A 6 -2.94 4.30 -2.39
N LEU A 7 -2.13 4.48 -1.32
CA LEU A 7 -2.42 3.87 -0.01
C LEU A 7 -3.81 4.17 0.54
N PRO A 8 -4.31 5.43 0.54
CA PRO A 8 -5.66 5.69 1.05
C PRO A 8 -6.74 4.88 0.34
N TYR A 9 -6.60 4.68 -0.96
CA TYR A 9 -7.58 3.92 -1.74
C TYR A 9 -7.48 2.42 -1.48
N GLU A 10 -6.29 1.90 -1.24
CA GLU A 10 -6.12 0.50 -0.85
C GLU A 10 -6.78 0.23 0.50
N LEU A 11 -6.56 1.11 1.47
CA LEU A 11 -7.19 0.99 2.78
C LEU A 11 -8.71 1.12 2.69
N ALA A 12 -9.19 2.04 1.86
CA ALA A 12 -10.63 2.19 1.62
C ALA A 12 -11.22 0.94 0.98
N SER A 13 -10.50 0.29 0.07
CA SER A 13 -10.95 -0.97 -0.54
C SER A 13 -11.08 -2.08 0.49
N ILE A 14 -10.12 -2.20 1.40
CA ILE A 14 -10.17 -3.16 2.49
C ILE A 14 -11.38 -2.89 3.39
N ALA A 15 -11.59 -1.63 3.76
CA ALA A 15 -12.72 -1.22 4.60
C ALA A 15 -14.06 -1.55 3.93
N ARG A 16 -14.16 -1.31 2.63
CA ARG A 16 -15.37 -1.63 1.86
C ARG A 16 -15.67 -3.12 1.88
N LYS A 17 -14.67 -3.96 1.63
CA LYS A 17 -14.85 -5.41 1.64
C LYS A 17 -15.28 -5.93 3.00
N LYS A 18 -14.65 -5.45 4.07
CA LYS A 18 -15.01 -5.85 5.44
C LYS A 18 -16.40 -5.38 5.81
N SER A 19 -16.78 -4.17 5.44
CA SER A 19 -18.11 -3.62 5.72
C SER A 19 -19.20 -4.39 4.98
N SER A 20 -18.92 -4.87 3.76
CA SER A 20 -19.87 -5.69 3.01
C SER A 20 -20.10 -7.05 3.66
N LYS A 21 -19.05 -7.65 4.24
CA LYS A 21 -19.16 -8.94 4.93
C LYS A 21 -19.79 -8.81 6.31
N CYS A 22 -19.60 -7.70 6.99
CA CYS A 22 -20.07 -7.47 8.36
C CYS A 22 -20.73 -6.09 8.47
N PRO A 23 -21.96 -5.93 7.90
CA PRO A 23 -22.61 -4.62 7.88
C PRO A 23 -22.80 -3.98 9.26
N GLY A 24 -23.00 -4.79 10.30
CA GLY A 24 -23.14 -4.29 11.68
C GLY A 24 -21.88 -3.66 12.23
N LYS A 25 -20.74 -3.91 11.64
CA LYS A 25 -19.44 -3.36 12.06
C LYS A 25 -19.00 -2.16 11.24
N ARG A 26 -19.81 -1.74 10.29
CA ARG A 26 -19.48 -0.63 9.40
C ARG A 26 -18.99 0.62 10.12
N PRO A 27 -19.66 1.14 11.15
CA PRO A 27 -19.18 2.34 11.83
C PRO A 27 -17.79 2.19 12.43
N ARG A 28 -17.48 1.03 13.02
CA ARG A 28 -16.14 0.73 13.57
C ARG A 28 -15.08 0.65 12.51
N ILE A 29 -15.42 0.02 11.36
CA ILE A 29 -14.49 -0.15 10.26
C ILE A 29 -14.15 1.20 9.66
N LEU A 30 -15.13 2.06 9.45
CA LEU A 30 -14.89 3.41 8.91
C LEU A 30 -14.12 4.29 9.88
N GLU A 31 -14.33 4.13 11.18
CA GLU A 31 -13.56 4.83 12.20
C GLU A 31 -12.11 4.37 12.19
N ALA A 32 -11.88 3.06 12.08
CA ALA A 32 -10.52 2.52 11.97
C ALA A 32 -9.81 3.05 10.71
N LEU A 33 -10.53 3.16 9.60
CA LEU A 33 -9.99 3.75 8.38
C LEU A 33 -9.59 5.21 8.60
N ARG A 34 -10.47 5.99 9.25
CA ARG A 34 -10.19 7.40 9.55
C ARG A 34 -8.94 7.53 10.42
N ASN A 35 -8.82 6.69 11.44
CA ASN A 35 -7.66 6.70 12.33
C ASN A 35 -6.37 6.32 11.59
N ALA A 36 -6.45 5.33 10.71
CA ALA A 36 -5.29 4.92 9.90
C ALA A 36 -4.83 6.05 8.97
N LEU A 37 -5.76 6.77 8.36
CA LEU A 37 -5.43 7.90 7.48
C LEU A 37 -4.91 9.12 8.23
N ALA A 38 -5.15 9.19 9.53
CA ALA A 38 -4.64 10.27 10.38
C ALA A 38 -3.20 10.03 10.87
N MET A 39 -2.63 8.87 10.61
CA MET A 39 -1.24 8.57 10.98
C MET A 39 -0.27 9.44 10.19
N ASP A 40 0.91 9.66 10.77
CA ASP A 40 1.95 10.47 10.13
C ASP A 40 2.62 9.67 9.00
N ILE A 41 2.00 9.67 7.85
CA ILE A 41 2.49 8.99 6.64
C ILE A 41 2.60 10.01 5.52
N SER A 42 3.79 10.14 4.96
CA SER A 42 4.02 11.01 3.80
C SER A 42 3.67 10.24 2.53
N LEU A 43 2.70 10.73 1.78
CA LEU A 43 2.29 10.11 0.51
C LEU A 43 3.14 10.67 -0.62
N VAL A 44 3.70 9.78 -1.44
CA VAL A 44 4.63 10.13 -2.50
C VAL A 44 4.15 9.58 -3.83
N ASN A 45 4.18 10.41 -4.87
CA ASN A 45 3.86 9.98 -6.22
C ASN A 45 4.93 9.04 -6.75
N THR A 46 4.51 8.01 -7.47
CA THR A 46 5.42 7.06 -8.11
C THR A 46 5.41 7.26 -9.62
N ASP A 47 6.47 6.79 -10.29
CA ASP A 47 6.52 6.77 -11.75
C ASP A 47 5.77 5.52 -12.25
N ALA A 48 4.61 5.72 -12.85
CA ALA A 48 3.74 4.61 -13.24
C ALA A 48 4.38 3.69 -14.28
N VAL A 49 5.18 4.23 -15.20
CA VAL A 49 5.84 3.42 -16.24
C VAL A 49 6.91 2.53 -15.60
N GLU A 50 7.74 3.10 -14.74
CA GLU A 50 8.77 2.33 -14.03
C GLU A 50 8.16 1.30 -13.09
N VAL A 51 7.04 1.63 -12.44
CA VAL A 51 6.30 0.69 -11.59
C VAL A 51 5.78 -0.48 -12.42
N ALA A 52 5.21 -0.21 -13.59
CA ALA A 52 4.72 -1.28 -14.47
C ALA A 52 5.86 -2.21 -14.91
N ALA A 53 7.00 -1.65 -15.27
CA ALA A 53 8.18 -2.43 -15.66
C ALA A 53 8.66 -3.31 -14.50
N LEU A 54 8.72 -2.73 -13.30
CA LEU A 54 9.13 -3.47 -12.10
C LEU A 54 8.15 -4.60 -11.77
N ALA A 55 6.85 -4.35 -11.92
CA ALA A 55 5.83 -5.37 -11.72
C ALA A 55 6.04 -6.56 -12.66
N LEU A 56 6.31 -6.30 -13.93
CA LEU A 56 6.58 -7.33 -14.92
C LEU A 56 7.84 -8.11 -14.57
N ASP A 57 8.92 -7.42 -14.22
CA ASP A 57 10.21 -8.06 -13.92
C ASP A 57 10.15 -8.95 -12.68
N LYS A 58 9.38 -8.55 -11.69
CA LYS A 58 9.31 -9.25 -10.39
C LYS A 58 8.08 -10.15 -10.23
N GLY A 59 7.18 -10.15 -11.20
CA GLY A 59 5.94 -10.91 -11.08
C GLY A 59 5.03 -10.40 -9.96
N LEU A 60 5.04 -9.11 -9.72
CA LEU A 60 4.22 -8.46 -8.69
C LEU A 60 3.00 -7.79 -9.31
N THR A 61 1.99 -7.52 -8.47
CA THR A 61 0.92 -6.61 -8.87
C THR A 61 1.50 -5.20 -9.02
N VAL A 62 0.81 -4.34 -9.75
CA VAL A 62 1.22 -2.94 -9.89
C VAL A 62 1.25 -2.24 -8.52
N TYR A 63 0.30 -2.58 -7.65
CA TYR A 63 0.24 -1.98 -6.31
C TYR A 63 1.46 -2.36 -5.47
N ASP A 64 1.81 -3.63 -5.44
CA ASP A 64 3.00 -4.11 -4.71
C ASP A 64 4.28 -3.53 -5.31
N ALA A 65 4.35 -3.45 -6.64
CA ALA A 65 5.50 -2.87 -7.33
C ALA A 65 5.66 -1.38 -7.00
N ALA A 66 4.56 -0.66 -6.80
CA ALA A 66 4.61 0.76 -6.42
C ALA A 66 5.32 0.95 -5.06
N TYR A 67 5.02 0.08 -4.08
CA TYR A 67 5.70 0.12 -2.79
C TYR A 67 7.18 -0.22 -2.91
N LEU A 68 7.50 -1.24 -3.69
CA LEU A 68 8.90 -1.64 -3.90
C LEU A 68 9.69 -0.53 -4.61
N TRP A 69 9.08 0.07 -5.63
CA TRP A 69 9.70 1.19 -6.36
C TRP A 69 10.00 2.35 -5.41
N LEU A 70 9.04 2.69 -4.56
CA LEU A 70 9.19 3.78 -3.60
C LEU A 70 10.31 3.50 -2.60
N ALA A 71 10.36 2.27 -2.06
CA ALA A 71 11.41 1.88 -1.13
C ALA A 71 12.80 2.01 -1.76
N ARG A 72 12.96 1.59 -3.00
CA ARG A 72 14.22 1.68 -3.74
C ARG A 72 14.61 3.12 -4.04
N SER A 73 13.62 3.94 -4.41
CA SER A 73 13.87 5.34 -4.77
C SER A 73 14.29 6.20 -3.60
N LEU A 74 13.70 5.96 -2.44
CA LEU A 74 13.93 6.78 -1.25
C LEU A 74 14.94 6.17 -0.29
N GLY A 75 15.26 4.89 -0.42
CA GLY A 75 16.05 4.19 0.57
C GLY A 75 15.36 4.17 1.93
N ALA A 76 14.04 4.27 1.95
CA ALA A 76 13.24 4.39 3.15
C ALA A 76 12.61 3.08 3.55
N GLU A 77 12.16 3.00 4.82
CA GLU A 77 11.44 1.84 5.31
C GLU A 77 10.10 1.69 4.57
N LEU A 78 9.84 0.49 4.06
CA LEU A 78 8.66 0.19 3.27
C LEU A 78 7.48 -0.15 4.18
N LEU A 79 6.38 0.61 4.02
CA LEU A 79 5.11 0.28 4.65
C LEU A 79 4.40 -0.76 3.79
N THR A 80 4.29 -2.00 4.27
CA THR A 80 3.62 -3.07 3.55
C THR A 80 3.05 -4.10 4.50
N PHE A 81 1.96 -4.73 4.06
CA PHE A 81 1.34 -5.87 4.73
C PHE A 81 1.63 -7.18 4.01
N ASP A 82 2.37 -7.14 2.91
CA ASP A 82 2.67 -8.30 2.08
C ASP A 82 4.07 -8.83 2.40
N HIS A 83 4.14 -10.06 2.91
CA HIS A 83 5.40 -10.69 3.26
C HIS A 83 6.31 -10.90 2.04
N ASN A 84 5.73 -11.28 0.90
CA ASN A 84 6.51 -11.49 -0.33
C ASN A 84 7.12 -10.18 -0.81
N LEU A 85 6.40 -9.08 -0.71
CA LEU A 85 6.91 -7.76 -1.06
C LEU A 85 8.07 -7.37 -0.15
N ARG A 86 7.96 -7.64 1.14
CA ARG A 86 9.06 -7.38 2.10
C ARG A 86 10.30 -8.19 1.74
N SER A 87 10.13 -9.46 1.39
CA SER A 87 11.24 -10.31 0.97
C SER A 87 11.90 -9.79 -0.30
N ALA A 88 11.11 -9.35 -1.29
CA ALA A 88 11.63 -8.78 -2.53
C ALA A 88 12.42 -7.49 -2.27
N ALA A 89 11.94 -6.63 -1.38
CA ALA A 89 12.61 -5.39 -1.01
C ALA A 89 13.93 -5.66 -0.29
N SER A 90 13.96 -6.65 0.61
CA SER A 90 15.16 -7.02 1.39
C SER A 90 16.16 -7.79 0.56
N GLY A 91 15.69 -8.64 -0.35
CA GLY A 91 16.54 -9.49 -1.17
C GLY A 91 17.16 -8.79 -2.37
N LYS A 92 16.65 -7.61 -2.70
CA LYS A 92 17.11 -6.80 -3.84
C LYS A 92 16.93 -7.50 -5.17
#